data_50be45b828e7cbdd14bdbb2914f1c5f0
#
_entry.id   50be45b828e7cbdd14bdbb2914f1c5f0
#
_cell.length_a   1.000
_cell.length_b   1.000
_cell.length_c   1.000
_cell.angle_alpha   90.00
_cell.angle_beta   90.00
_cell.angle_gamma   90.00
#
_symmetry.space_group_name_H-M   'P 1'
#
loop_
_entity.id
_entity.type
_entity.pdbx_description
1 polymer ?
#
loop_
_entity_poly.entity_id
_entity_poly.type
_entity_poly.pdbx_seq_one_letter_code
_entity_poly.pdbx_strand_id
1 'polypeptide(L)'
;MKKALTALIVAFCALLSLCVGASADESAEVYPYTFAFEEFWYEDAVALEDTLPCKAALLMEADSGRVLFAQNETAKLPIASVTKIMSTLLVMEAIDSGKIRLTDMVTVGEEAAHMGGSQVYLEVGEQMPVSDMLKALVVVSANDATVAMAEHLAGSQSSFVSQMNARAAELGMSETHFANCHGLNEEGHYSCARDVAIMTRELLK
;
A
#
# COMPACT_ATOMS: atom_id res chain seq x y z
N MET A 1 -5.31 -12.11 -14.43
CA MET A 1 -4.91 -11.87 -13.04
C MET A 1 -4.69 -10.38 -12.73
N LYS A 2 -3.98 -9.59 -13.59
CA LYS A 2 -3.75 -8.14 -13.37
C LYS A 2 -5.05 -7.33 -13.12
N LYS A 3 -6.14 -7.60 -13.86
CA LYS A 3 -7.43 -6.88 -13.69
C LYS A 3 -8.15 -7.12 -12.34
N ALA A 4 -7.94 -8.26 -11.70
CA ALA A 4 -8.56 -8.56 -10.41
C ALA A 4 -7.82 -7.87 -9.24
N LEU A 5 -6.49 -7.72 -9.35
CA LEU A 5 -5.68 -7.03 -8.36
C LEU A 5 -5.93 -5.52 -8.38
N THR A 6 -6.13 -4.92 -9.55
CA THR A 6 -6.46 -3.49 -9.70
C THR A 6 -7.79 -3.15 -9.01
N ALA A 7 -8.81 -4.02 -9.15
CA ALA A 7 -10.10 -3.84 -8.48
C ALA A 7 -9.97 -3.92 -6.93
N LEU A 8 -9.04 -4.72 -6.42
CA LEU A 8 -8.82 -4.90 -4.98
C LEU A 8 -8.14 -3.67 -4.34
N ILE A 9 -7.19 -3.05 -5.02
CA ILE A 9 -6.47 -1.85 -4.52
C ILE A 9 -7.37 -0.62 -4.51
N VAL A 10 -8.21 -0.44 -5.53
CA VAL A 10 -9.20 0.66 -5.56
C VAL A 10 -10.25 0.49 -4.45
N ALA A 11 -10.67 -0.74 -4.15
CA ALA A 11 -11.59 -1.02 -3.04
C ALA A 11 -10.97 -0.70 -1.67
N PHE A 12 -9.67 -0.90 -1.48
CA PHE A 12 -8.96 -0.60 -0.24
C PHE A 12 -8.89 0.91 0.05
N CYS A 13 -8.65 1.74 -0.95
CA CYS A 13 -8.67 3.20 -0.81
C CYS A 13 -10.08 3.75 -0.51
N ALA A 14 -11.13 3.14 -1.04
CA ALA A 14 -12.51 3.53 -0.79
C ALA A 14 -13.00 3.15 0.62
N LEU A 15 -12.53 2.02 1.19
CA LEU A 15 -12.90 1.56 2.53
C LEU A 15 -12.27 2.40 3.67
N LEU A 16 -11.08 2.97 3.46
CA LEU A 16 -10.44 3.85 4.44
C LEU A 16 -11.16 5.20 4.62
N SER A 17 -12.00 5.61 3.67
CA SER A 17 -12.80 6.85 3.75
C SER A 17 -14.10 6.69 4.55
N LEU A 18 -14.54 5.48 4.87
CA LEU A 18 -15.83 5.16 5.47
C LEU A 18 -15.80 4.87 6.98
N CYS A 19 -14.66 4.89 7.63
CA CYS A 19 -14.53 4.57 9.06
C CYS A 19 -14.60 5.76 10.01
N VAL A 20 -15.25 6.87 9.66
CA VAL A 20 -15.55 7.96 10.60
C VAL A 20 -17.06 8.19 10.66
N GLY A 21 -17.67 7.53 11.63
CA GLY A 21 -18.95 7.91 12.22
C GLY A 21 -20.22 7.58 11.43
N ALA A 22 -20.79 6.39 11.63
CA ALA A 22 -22.21 6.15 11.40
C ALA A 22 -22.79 5.38 12.60
N SER A 23 -23.69 6.03 13.32
CA SER A 23 -24.67 5.37 14.19
C SER A 23 -25.64 4.57 13.30
N ALA A 24 -25.87 3.32 13.64
CA ALA A 24 -26.78 2.44 12.91
C ALA A 24 -28.22 2.97 12.98
N ASP A 25 -28.81 3.24 11.84
CA ASP A 25 -30.25 3.35 11.62
C ASP A 25 -30.68 2.22 10.68
N GLU A 26 -31.65 1.43 11.14
CA GLU A 26 -32.07 0.13 10.56
C GLU A 26 -33.05 0.29 9.38
N SER A 27 -32.86 1.26 8.47
CA SER A 27 -33.73 1.42 7.30
C SER A 27 -32.97 1.78 6.01
N ALA A 28 -31.78 1.21 5.81
CA ALA A 28 -31.05 1.44 4.56
C ALA A 28 -31.64 0.60 3.42
N GLU A 29 -32.41 1.23 2.54
CA GLU A 29 -32.76 0.69 1.23
C GLU A 29 -31.47 0.40 0.46
N VAL A 30 -31.30 -0.86 0.03
CA VAL A 30 -30.20 -1.29 -0.84
C VAL A 30 -30.45 -0.70 -2.23
N TYR A 31 -29.79 0.39 -2.56
CA TYR A 31 -29.79 0.92 -3.91
C TYR A 31 -28.89 0.06 -4.79
N PRO A 32 -29.40 -0.51 -5.88
CA PRO A 32 -28.56 -1.17 -6.87
C PRO A 32 -27.76 -0.09 -7.61
N TYR A 33 -26.47 0.06 -7.29
CA TYR A 33 -25.59 0.91 -8.09
C TYR A 33 -25.33 0.25 -9.44
N THR A 34 -26.16 0.55 -10.42
CA THR A 34 -25.77 0.41 -11.81
C THR A 34 -24.88 1.59 -12.17
N PHE A 35 -23.57 1.39 -12.21
CA PHE A 35 -22.66 2.35 -12.84
C PHE A 35 -22.93 2.34 -14.34
N ALA A 36 -23.80 3.24 -14.81
CA ALA A 36 -23.75 3.65 -16.20
C ALA A 36 -22.52 4.56 -16.33
N PHE A 37 -21.50 4.07 -17.05
CA PHE A 37 -20.46 4.95 -17.56
C PHE A 37 -21.11 5.81 -18.66
N GLU A 38 -21.80 6.87 -18.26
CA GLU A 38 -22.01 8.00 -19.16
C GLU A 38 -20.67 8.72 -19.30
N GLU A 39 -20.25 8.96 -20.51
CA GLU A 39 -19.06 9.76 -20.82
C GLU A 39 -19.23 11.14 -20.14
N PHE A 40 -18.61 11.31 -18.99
CA PHE A 40 -18.48 12.61 -18.36
C PHE A 40 -17.44 13.40 -19.17
N TRP A 41 -17.91 14.14 -20.16
CA TRP A 41 -17.14 15.20 -20.77
C TRP A 41 -17.06 16.34 -19.76
N TYR A 42 -15.86 16.53 -19.18
CA TYR A 42 -15.57 17.69 -18.33
C TYR A 42 -15.56 18.94 -19.20
N GLU A 43 -16.71 19.53 -19.47
CA GLU A 43 -16.79 20.91 -19.97
C GLU A 43 -16.63 21.97 -18.86
N ASP A 44 -16.84 21.58 -17.60
CA ASP A 44 -16.55 22.41 -16.45
C ASP A 44 -15.59 21.65 -15.51
N ALA A 45 -14.29 21.85 -15.69
CA ALA A 45 -13.31 21.51 -14.65
C ALA A 45 -13.74 22.32 -13.41
N VAL A 46 -14.39 21.66 -12.44
CA VAL A 46 -14.58 22.24 -11.12
C VAL A 46 -13.20 22.63 -10.64
N ALA A 47 -12.93 23.94 -10.57
CA ALA A 47 -11.70 24.43 -9.96
C ALA A 47 -11.65 23.82 -8.57
N LEU A 48 -10.75 22.87 -8.35
CA LEU A 48 -10.44 22.37 -7.01
C LEU A 48 -10.16 23.63 -6.19
N GLU A 49 -10.85 23.78 -5.05
CA GLU A 49 -10.50 24.85 -4.10
C GLU A 49 -8.99 24.90 -3.99
N ASP A 50 -8.41 26.11 -3.92
CA ASP A 50 -6.97 26.30 -3.97
C ASP A 50 -6.18 25.49 -2.93
N THR A 51 -6.87 24.93 -1.92
CA THR A 51 -6.27 24.05 -0.89
C THR A 51 -7.24 22.96 -0.43
N LEU A 52 -6.73 21.73 -0.29
CA LEU A 52 -7.46 20.62 0.35
C LEU A 52 -7.22 20.64 1.87
N PRO A 53 -8.18 20.22 2.71
CA PRO A 53 -8.03 20.15 4.17
C PRO A 53 -7.15 18.96 4.60
N CYS A 54 -5.93 18.86 4.04
CA CYS A 54 -4.94 17.83 4.34
C CYS A 54 -3.52 18.41 4.34
N LYS A 55 -2.56 17.67 4.94
CA LYS A 55 -1.17 18.12 5.03
C LYS A 55 -0.46 18.12 3.68
N ALA A 56 -0.73 17.13 2.85
CA ALA A 56 -0.19 16.99 1.51
C ALA A 56 -1.16 16.20 0.63
N ALA A 57 -1.17 16.50 -0.67
CA ALA A 57 -1.96 15.78 -1.67
C ALA A 57 -1.25 15.77 -3.03
N LEU A 58 -1.47 14.73 -3.80
CA LEU A 58 -1.06 14.64 -5.19
C LEU A 58 -2.12 13.85 -5.99
N LEU A 59 -2.47 14.36 -7.16
CA LEU A 59 -3.22 13.64 -8.18
C LEU A 59 -2.31 13.42 -9.39
N MET A 60 -2.14 12.18 -9.78
CA MET A 60 -1.27 11.78 -10.90
C MET A 60 -2.05 10.87 -11.85
N GLU A 61 -1.92 11.09 -13.13
CA GLU A 61 -2.42 10.18 -14.16
C GLU A 61 -1.51 8.95 -14.19
N ALA A 62 -2.10 7.75 -14.13
CA ALA A 62 -1.37 6.51 -13.87
C ALA A 62 -0.47 6.08 -15.04
N ASP A 63 -0.92 6.22 -16.29
CA ASP A 63 -0.17 5.75 -17.46
C ASP A 63 1.03 6.65 -17.79
N SER A 64 0.82 7.96 -17.87
CA SER A 64 1.85 8.92 -18.24
C SER A 64 2.71 9.39 -17.05
N GLY A 65 2.18 9.31 -15.82
CA GLY A 65 2.79 9.91 -14.63
C GLY A 65 2.64 11.44 -14.57
N ARG A 66 1.75 12.02 -15.39
CA ARG A 66 1.50 13.47 -15.38
C ARG A 66 0.80 13.86 -14.09
N VAL A 67 1.39 14.83 -13.37
CA VAL A 67 0.78 15.42 -12.18
C VAL A 67 -0.34 16.37 -12.61
N LEU A 68 -1.54 16.16 -12.09
CA LEU A 68 -2.74 16.95 -12.37
C LEU A 68 -3.04 17.94 -11.25
N PHE A 69 -2.68 17.59 -10.01
CA PHE A 69 -2.79 18.46 -8.83
C PHE A 69 -1.68 18.10 -7.84
N ALA A 70 -1.14 19.11 -7.14
CA ALA A 70 -0.14 18.93 -6.09
C ALA A 70 -0.31 19.98 -5.00
N GLN A 71 -0.25 19.53 -3.75
CA GLN A 71 -0.24 20.37 -2.54
C GLN A 71 0.78 19.79 -1.57
N ASN A 72 1.84 20.54 -1.23
CA ASN A 72 2.90 20.10 -0.31
C ASN A 72 3.42 18.68 -0.63
N GLU A 73 3.48 18.32 -1.88
CA GLU A 73 3.67 16.94 -2.35
C GLU A 73 5.04 16.36 -2.00
N THR A 74 6.00 17.21 -1.62
CA THR A 74 7.35 16.82 -1.16
C THR A 74 7.53 16.90 0.35
N ALA A 75 6.47 17.26 1.10
CA ALA A 75 6.55 17.32 2.55
C ALA A 75 6.79 15.92 3.15
N LYS A 76 7.85 15.77 3.96
CA LYS A 76 8.17 14.52 4.68
C LYS A 76 7.16 14.30 5.79
N LEU A 77 6.40 13.24 5.68
CA LEU A 77 5.33 12.88 6.62
C LEU A 77 5.46 11.41 7.03
N PRO A 78 5.07 11.04 8.26
CA PRO A 78 4.88 9.65 8.62
C PRO A 78 3.72 9.09 7.79
N ILE A 79 3.95 7.94 7.16
CA ILE A 79 3.02 7.36 6.17
C ILE A 79 2.28 6.12 6.68
N ALA A 80 2.56 5.69 7.91
CA ALA A 80 1.96 4.49 8.51
C ALA A 80 1.96 3.31 7.51
N SER A 81 0.87 2.56 7.45
CA SER A 81 0.73 1.36 6.59
C SER A 81 0.80 1.62 5.08
N VAL A 82 0.82 2.88 4.62
CA VAL A 82 1.15 3.20 3.21
C VAL A 82 2.54 2.69 2.84
N THR A 83 3.43 2.51 3.81
CA THR A 83 4.73 1.81 3.68
C THR A 83 4.62 0.47 2.96
N LYS A 84 3.54 -0.29 3.22
CA LYS A 84 3.33 -1.63 2.66
C LYS A 84 3.15 -1.65 1.13
N ILE A 85 2.95 -0.50 0.49
CA ILE A 85 2.98 -0.40 -0.98
C ILE A 85 4.37 -0.79 -1.48
N MET A 86 5.46 -0.28 -0.85
CA MET A 86 6.82 -0.67 -1.20
C MET A 86 7.09 -2.14 -0.87
N SER A 87 6.62 -2.62 0.28
CA SER A 87 6.77 -4.03 0.65
C SER A 87 6.06 -4.95 -0.36
N THR A 88 4.85 -4.59 -0.79
CA THR A 88 4.11 -5.30 -1.83
C THR A 88 4.84 -5.26 -3.17
N LEU A 89 5.39 -4.10 -3.55
CA LEU A 89 6.15 -3.94 -4.79
C LEU A 89 7.31 -4.94 -4.86
N LEU A 90 8.14 -5.00 -3.82
CA LEU A 90 9.27 -5.92 -3.77
C LEU A 90 8.84 -7.40 -3.81
N VAL A 91 7.72 -7.74 -3.16
CA VAL A 91 7.15 -9.10 -3.24
C VAL A 91 6.69 -9.42 -4.66
N MET A 92 5.99 -8.49 -5.32
CA MET A 92 5.51 -8.69 -6.69
C MET A 92 6.66 -8.79 -7.69
N GLU A 93 7.69 -7.95 -7.55
CA GLU A 93 8.93 -8.05 -8.36
C GLU A 93 9.65 -9.39 -8.16
N ALA A 94 9.67 -9.92 -6.93
CA ALA A 94 10.25 -11.23 -6.66
C ALA A 94 9.45 -12.37 -7.31
N ILE A 95 8.12 -12.25 -7.40
CA ILE A 95 7.25 -13.20 -8.11
C ILE A 95 7.45 -13.09 -9.62
N ASP A 96 7.44 -11.89 -10.18
CA ASP A 96 7.59 -11.64 -11.62
C ASP A 96 8.97 -12.07 -12.14
N SER A 97 10.02 -11.91 -11.33
CA SER A 97 11.37 -12.42 -11.65
C SER A 97 11.54 -13.93 -11.44
N GLY A 98 10.54 -14.62 -10.90
CA GLY A 98 10.59 -16.04 -10.60
C GLY A 98 11.46 -16.42 -9.39
N LYS A 99 11.87 -15.45 -8.56
CA LYS A 99 12.61 -15.67 -7.32
C LYS A 99 11.79 -16.44 -6.29
N ILE A 100 10.47 -16.15 -6.22
CA ILE A 100 9.49 -16.87 -5.43
C ILE A 100 8.22 -17.14 -6.25
N ARG A 101 7.41 -18.09 -5.80
CA ARG A 101 6.11 -18.42 -6.40
C ARG A 101 4.99 -18.22 -5.39
N LEU A 102 3.80 -17.95 -5.88
CA LEU A 102 2.59 -17.81 -5.04
C LEU A 102 2.31 -19.05 -4.17
N THR A 103 2.80 -20.22 -4.57
CA THR A 103 2.63 -21.50 -3.88
C THR A 103 3.77 -21.81 -2.88
N ASP A 104 4.85 -21.05 -2.87
CA ASP A 104 5.95 -21.28 -1.95
C ASP A 104 5.49 -21.01 -0.51
N MET A 105 5.98 -21.84 0.44
CA MET A 105 5.58 -21.73 1.84
C MET A 105 6.50 -20.77 2.57
N VAL A 106 5.91 -19.78 3.22
CA VAL A 106 6.58 -18.85 4.12
C VAL A 106 6.48 -19.41 5.53
N THR A 107 7.61 -19.55 6.19
CA THR A 107 7.65 -19.96 7.60
C THR A 107 7.75 -18.70 8.48
N VAL A 108 6.87 -18.58 9.45
CA VAL A 108 6.78 -17.44 10.35
C VAL A 108 7.89 -17.49 11.39
N GLY A 109 8.71 -16.44 11.43
CA GLY A 109 9.77 -16.26 12.42
C GLY A 109 9.24 -15.66 13.74
N GLU A 110 10.12 -15.60 14.73
CA GLU A 110 9.79 -15.02 16.05
C GLU A 110 9.48 -13.53 15.97
N GLU A 111 10.22 -12.77 15.16
CA GLU A 111 9.97 -11.34 14.99
C GLU A 111 8.58 -11.08 14.38
N ALA A 112 8.22 -11.83 13.34
CA ALA A 112 6.92 -11.74 12.69
C ALA A 112 5.77 -12.06 13.66
N ALA A 113 5.86 -13.18 14.40
CA ALA A 113 4.80 -13.64 15.31
C ALA A 113 4.55 -12.68 16.50
N HIS A 114 5.56 -11.88 16.88
CA HIS A 114 5.44 -10.92 17.98
C HIS A 114 5.14 -9.49 17.53
N MET A 115 4.77 -9.30 16.27
CA MET A 115 4.41 -7.97 15.77
C MET A 115 3.14 -7.45 16.44
N GLY A 116 3.09 -6.12 16.62
CA GLY A 116 1.91 -5.41 17.08
C GLY A 116 1.12 -4.74 15.96
N GLY A 117 0.00 -4.11 16.32
CA GLY A 117 -0.88 -3.40 15.38
C GLY A 117 -1.80 -4.34 14.60
N SER A 118 -2.08 -4.05 13.31
CA SER A 118 -2.91 -4.92 12.47
C SER A 118 -2.20 -6.24 12.23
N GLN A 119 -2.88 -7.37 12.48
CA GLN A 119 -2.32 -8.72 12.45
C GLN A 119 -3.35 -9.72 11.94
N VAL A 120 -2.87 -10.87 11.48
CA VAL A 120 -3.67 -12.09 11.28
C VAL A 120 -3.31 -13.16 12.33
N TYR A 121 -2.50 -12.78 13.33
CA TYR A 121 -2.13 -13.58 14.51
C TYR A 121 -1.37 -14.86 14.15
N LEU A 122 -0.33 -14.71 13.34
CA LEU A 122 0.54 -15.82 12.95
C LEU A 122 1.36 -16.33 14.14
N GLU A 123 1.51 -17.67 14.23
CA GLU A 123 2.29 -18.31 15.27
C GLU A 123 3.71 -18.65 14.78
N VAL A 124 4.68 -18.69 15.72
CA VAL A 124 6.07 -19.08 15.39
C VAL A 124 6.11 -20.48 14.78
N GLY A 125 6.75 -20.60 13.62
CA GLY A 125 6.85 -21.87 12.88
C GLY A 125 5.62 -22.20 12.03
N GLU A 126 4.55 -21.39 12.10
CA GLU A 126 3.41 -21.55 11.18
C GLU A 126 3.88 -21.38 9.73
N GLN A 127 3.23 -22.10 8.83
CA GLN A 127 3.54 -22.04 7.40
C GLN A 127 2.30 -21.64 6.60
N MET A 128 2.47 -20.63 5.77
CA MET A 128 1.39 -20.14 4.90
C MET A 128 1.94 -19.86 3.50
N PRO A 129 1.19 -20.13 2.43
CA PRO A 129 1.65 -19.84 1.08
C PRO A 129 1.78 -18.35 0.85
N VAL A 130 2.75 -17.94 -0.01
CA VAL A 130 2.96 -16.55 -0.42
C VAL A 130 1.65 -15.86 -0.85
N SER A 131 0.77 -16.59 -1.55
CA SER A 131 -0.54 -16.06 -1.97
C SER A 131 -1.43 -15.59 -0.82
N ASP A 132 -1.39 -16.28 0.31
CA ASP A 132 -2.23 -15.96 1.46
C ASP A 132 -1.55 -14.90 2.35
N MET A 133 -0.21 -14.94 2.47
CA MET A 133 0.57 -13.85 3.08
C MET A 133 0.34 -12.53 2.35
N LEU A 134 0.32 -12.52 1.01
CA LEU A 134 0.00 -11.33 0.21
C LEU A 134 -1.41 -10.81 0.49
N LYS A 135 -2.40 -11.71 0.61
CA LYS A 135 -3.78 -11.31 0.98
C LYS A 135 -3.81 -10.68 2.37
N ALA A 136 -3.14 -11.29 3.35
CA ALA A 136 -3.04 -10.75 4.70
C ALA A 136 -2.39 -9.35 4.71
N LEU A 137 -1.32 -9.16 3.96
CA LEU A 137 -0.63 -7.88 3.82
C LEU A 137 -1.51 -6.82 3.17
N VAL A 138 -2.17 -7.15 2.05
CA VAL A 138 -2.91 -6.16 1.23
C VAL A 138 -4.31 -5.88 1.77
N VAL A 139 -5.03 -6.90 2.26
CA VAL A 139 -6.44 -6.76 2.68
C VAL A 139 -6.57 -6.33 4.13
N VAL A 140 -5.80 -6.97 5.02
CA VAL A 140 -5.85 -6.73 6.47
C VAL A 140 -4.77 -5.75 6.92
N SER A 141 -3.81 -5.44 6.03
CA SER A 141 -2.62 -4.63 6.39
C SER A 141 -1.79 -5.28 7.52
N ALA A 142 -1.71 -6.61 7.55
CA ALA A 142 -1.12 -7.40 8.60
C ALA A 142 0.40 -7.15 8.72
N ASN A 143 0.85 -6.72 9.89
CA ASN A 143 2.26 -6.44 10.17
C ASN A 143 3.07 -7.73 10.30
N ASP A 144 2.51 -8.76 10.97
CA ASP A 144 3.09 -10.09 11.10
C ASP A 144 3.34 -10.73 9.75
N ALA A 145 2.36 -10.74 8.85
CA ALA A 145 2.53 -11.25 7.49
C ALA A 145 3.56 -10.42 6.69
N THR A 146 3.63 -9.10 6.91
CA THR A 146 4.61 -8.23 6.24
C THR A 146 6.04 -8.59 6.65
N VAL A 147 6.28 -8.77 7.97
CA VAL A 147 7.60 -9.14 8.49
C VAL A 147 7.97 -10.57 8.06
N ALA A 148 7.04 -11.54 8.12
CA ALA A 148 7.28 -12.90 7.65
C ALA A 148 7.69 -12.93 6.16
N MET A 149 7.04 -12.13 5.32
CA MET A 149 7.41 -11.99 3.91
C MET A 149 8.78 -11.33 3.73
N ALA A 150 9.10 -10.31 4.53
CA ALA A 150 10.40 -9.65 4.51
C ALA A 150 11.54 -10.63 4.89
N GLU A 151 11.35 -11.41 5.95
CA GLU A 151 12.28 -12.46 6.38
C GLU A 151 12.45 -13.54 5.30
N HIS A 152 11.34 -13.99 4.69
CA HIS A 152 11.36 -14.98 3.62
C HIS A 152 12.15 -14.53 2.39
N LEU A 153 12.00 -13.27 1.98
CA LEU A 153 12.62 -12.72 0.77
C LEU A 153 14.07 -12.31 0.96
N ALA A 154 14.41 -11.75 2.12
CA ALA A 154 15.70 -11.11 2.37
C ALA A 154 16.51 -11.72 3.54
N GLY A 155 15.94 -12.70 4.23
CA GLY A 155 16.56 -13.36 5.39
C GLY A 155 16.39 -12.60 6.71
N SER A 156 16.05 -11.31 6.67
CA SER A 156 15.72 -10.50 7.84
C SER A 156 14.93 -9.26 7.44
N GLN A 157 14.18 -8.66 8.39
CA GLN A 157 13.51 -7.39 8.19
C GLN A 157 14.51 -6.28 7.81
N SER A 158 15.66 -6.20 8.47
CA SER A 158 16.67 -5.17 8.20
C SER A 158 17.25 -5.25 6.79
N SER A 159 17.51 -6.48 6.29
CA SER A 159 17.95 -6.69 4.92
C SER A 159 16.87 -6.29 3.91
N PHE A 160 15.60 -6.58 4.22
CA PHE A 160 14.48 -6.19 3.38
C PHE A 160 14.31 -4.67 3.33
N VAL A 161 14.41 -3.98 4.48
CA VAL A 161 14.38 -2.51 4.56
C VAL A 161 15.50 -1.88 3.75
N SER A 162 16.69 -2.48 3.75
CA SER A 162 17.79 -2.04 2.88
C SER A 162 17.43 -2.15 1.40
N GLN A 163 16.73 -3.22 0.98
CA GLN A 163 16.21 -3.35 -0.38
C GLN A 163 15.10 -2.32 -0.68
N MET A 164 14.20 -2.03 0.27
CA MET A 164 13.19 -0.99 0.12
C MET A 164 13.82 0.39 -0.15
N ASN A 165 14.86 0.76 0.61
CA ASN A 165 15.56 2.02 0.42
C ASN A 165 16.35 2.06 -0.90
N ALA A 166 16.99 0.97 -1.29
CA ALA A 166 17.65 0.86 -2.59
C ALA A 166 16.64 1.04 -3.73
N ARG A 167 15.48 0.38 -3.66
CA ARG A 167 14.43 0.49 -4.67
C ARG A 167 13.82 1.89 -4.71
N ALA A 168 13.63 2.53 -3.57
CA ALA A 168 13.20 3.91 -3.50
C ALA A 168 14.18 4.86 -4.23
N ALA A 169 15.49 4.67 -4.03
CA ALA A 169 16.50 5.45 -4.72
C ALA A 169 16.47 5.22 -6.25
N GLU A 170 16.31 3.96 -6.71
CA GLU A 170 16.17 3.62 -8.13
C GLU A 170 14.95 4.27 -8.78
N LEU A 171 13.84 4.38 -8.03
CA LEU A 171 12.61 5.03 -8.47
C LEU A 171 12.67 6.56 -8.41
N GLY A 172 13.74 7.15 -7.86
CA GLY A 172 13.89 8.57 -7.68
C GLY A 172 13.07 9.16 -6.52
N MET A 173 12.71 8.35 -5.53
CA MET A 173 11.96 8.75 -4.33
C MET A 173 12.87 9.47 -3.32
N SER A 174 13.29 10.70 -3.64
CA SER A 174 14.31 11.44 -2.88
C SER A 174 13.87 11.89 -1.48
N GLU A 175 12.56 11.97 -1.24
CA GLU A 175 12.00 12.43 0.04
C GLU A 175 11.45 11.26 0.87
N THR A 176 12.01 10.05 0.67
CA THR A 176 11.58 8.82 1.33
C THR A 176 12.73 8.13 2.04
N HIS A 177 12.46 7.66 3.25
CA HIS A 177 13.33 6.73 3.97
C HIS A 177 12.48 5.74 4.78
N PHE A 178 12.73 4.46 4.57
CA PHE A 178 12.10 3.38 5.29
C PHE A 178 13.00 2.92 6.45
N ALA A 179 12.49 2.93 7.68
CA ALA A 179 13.14 2.34 8.85
C ALA A 179 12.61 0.94 9.15
N ASN A 180 11.38 0.63 8.72
CA ASN A 180 10.77 -0.70 8.81
C ASN A 180 9.92 -1.02 7.57
N CYS A 181 9.46 -2.27 7.45
CA CYS A 181 8.68 -2.72 6.30
C CYS A 181 7.16 -2.62 6.45
N HIS A 182 6.65 -2.26 7.64
CA HIS A 182 5.22 -2.32 7.98
C HIS A 182 4.56 -0.97 8.26
N GLY A 183 5.34 0.05 8.62
CA GLY A 183 4.88 1.43 8.81
C GLY A 183 4.48 1.79 10.24
N LEU A 184 4.82 1.00 11.26
CA LEU A 184 4.74 1.47 12.64
C LEU A 184 5.69 2.65 12.85
N ASN A 185 5.32 3.55 13.77
CA ASN A 185 6.12 4.75 14.03
C ASN A 185 7.54 4.40 14.46
N GLU A 186 8.50 4.95 13.73
CA GLU A 186 9.92 4.79 14.00
C GLU A 186 10.65 6.06 13.57
N GLU A 187 11.70 6.44 14.31
CA GLU A 187 12.50 7.60 13.95
C GLU A 187 13.16 7.41 12.59
N GLY A 188 13.09 8.43 11.75
CA GLY A 188 13.60 8.33 10.39
C GLY A 188 12.68 7.64 9.38
N HIS A 189 11.47 7.18 9.78
CA HIS A 189 10.50 6.58 8.86
C HIS A 189 9.54 7.62 8.29
N TYR A 190 9.73 7.97 7.02
CA TYR A 190 8.93 8.99 6.34
C TYR A 190 8.88 8.79 4.82
N SER A 191 7.90 9.41 4.21
CA SER A 191 7.81 9.62 2.76
C SER A 191 7.04 10.90 2.46
N CYS A 192 6.75 11.16 1.19
CA CYS A 192 5.95 12.29 0.73
C CYS A 192 4.90 11.84 -0.30
N ALA A 193 3.90 12.68 -0.56
CA ALA A 193 2.81 12.33 -1.48
C ALA A 193 3.30 12.01 -2.91
N ARG A 194 4.33 12.71 -3.38
CA ARG A 194 4.96 12.45 -4.68
C ARG A 194 5.59 11.07 -4.75
N ASP A 195 6.40 10.72 -3.78
CA ASP A 195 7.12 9.46 -3.74
C ASP A 195 6.16 8.27 -3.57
N VAL A 196 5.12 8.44 -2.73
CA VAL A 196 4.04 7.44 -2.62
C VAL A 196 3.36 7.21 -3.96
N ALA A 197 3.07 8.27 -4.74
CA ALA A 197 2.48 8.12 -6.07
C ALA A 197 3.42 7.39 -7.04
N ILE A 198 4.73 7.65 -6.96
CA ILE A 198 5.75 6.98 -7.79
C ILE A 198 5.76 5.47 -7.53
N MET A 199 5.90 5.04 -6.26
CA MET A 199 5.92 3.61 -5.93
C MET A 199 4.58 2.92 -6.21
N THR A 200 3.46 3.63 -6.01
CA THR A 200 2.12 3.10 -6.33
C THR A 200 1.97 2.86 -7.83
N ARG A 201 2.40 3.83 -8.65
CA ARG A 201 2.37 3.71 -10.10
C ARG A 201 3.25 2.55 -10.60
N GLU A 202 4.41 2.33 -9.98
CA GLU A 202 5.27 1.20 -10.31
C GLU A 202 4.59 -0.14 -10.00
N LEU A 203 3.97 -0.26 -8.84
CA LEU A 203 3.23 -1.47 -8.44
C LEU A 203 2.04 -1.79 -9.36
N LEU A 204 1.45 -0.80 -10.01
CA LEU A 204 0.29 -0.97 -10.91
C LEU A 204 0.67 -1.44 -12.33
N LYS A 205 1.96 -1.43 -12.69
CA LYS A 205 2.42 -1.92 -14.01
C LYS A 205 2.39 -3.45 -14.06
#